data_ab3b09823d54f0c12502e18f8b788eb5
#
_entry.id   ab3b09823d54f0c12502e18f8b788eb5
#
_cell.length_a   1.000
_cell.length_b   1.000
_cell.length_c   1.000
_cell.angle_alpha   90.00
_cell.angle_beta   90.00
_cell.angle_gamma   90.00
#
_symmetry.space_group_name_H-M   'P 1'
#
loop_
_entity.id
_entity.type
_entity.pdbx_description
1 polymer ?
#
loop_
_entity_poly.entity_id
_entity_poly.type
_entity_poly.pdbx_seq_one_letter_code
_entity_poly.pdbx_strand_id
1 'polypeptide(L)'
;AMAFNQAERFNRQATIIASYNLALEQITADNPKMPKAQREAKAAEEALYTAQETNGGAVLETAPRVSQEGIGRVAFMYKSYGLQMYYTMMKTAKEMVEAHIEGDKATRKRAFKQILGFHGTSAFFAGVYGVPLYGAVRLLADLLFLDDDEDDFNTLVRKQVDEGWFKGPLQEALGINIADRVRLSGLLIQENRYNHNASLEEDIMYYIGGPALSVGKRFIRGVGDLTNGDMQRGVESMLPAGVANAYKTTFGRYQKDGGIYSRRGDPMYADMSTWEMMSQAIGFAPADYAFQQEQNQRDKRVERAILDERTNLTRRYYVALRTGDFQARQEVLAEMREFNRKHPGARLDRDAIQKSLKSARKTSFEMYNGVTINPLVRKEIEESRREYNK
;
A
#
# COMPACT_ATOMS: atom_id res chain seq x y z
N ALA A 1 -12.84 -20.81 -1.73
CA ALA A 1 -12.50 -21.61 -0.55
C ALA A 1 -11.61 -22.80 -0.90
N MET A 2 -11.95 -23.64 -1.88
CA MET A 2 -11.22 -24.89 -2.19
C MET A 2 -9.75 -24.67 -2.60
N ALA A 3 -9.47 -23.75 -3.53
CA ALA A 3 -8.11 -23.43 -3.97
C ALA A 3 -7.25 -22.83 -2.83
N PHE A 4 -7.83 -21.99 -1.99
CA PHE A 4 -7.16 -21.44 -0.83
C PHE A 4 -6.77 -22.53 0.18
N ASN A 5 -7.69 -23.45 0.50
CA ASN A 5 -7.41 -24.56 1.41
C ASN A 5 -6.32 -25.49 0.87
N GLN A 6 -6.27 -25.72 -0.46
CA GLN A 6 -5.21 -26.54 -1.05
C GLN A 6 -3.85 -25.85 -0.97
N ALA A 7 -3.79 -24.53 -1.25
CA ALA A 7 -2.56 -23.75 -1.11
C ALA A 7 -2.07 -23.73 0.35
N GLU A 8 -2.97 -23.54 1.30
CA GLU A 8 -2.64 -23.58 2.73
C GLU A 8 -2.12 -24.95 3.18
N ARG A 9 -2.78 -26.03 2.74
CA ARG A 9 -2.30 -27.41 3.01
C ARG A 9 -0.91 -27.64 2.44
N PHE A 10 -0.67 -27.22 1.21
CA PHE A 10 0.64 -27.34 0.57
C PHE A 10 1.71 -26.59 1.36
N ASN A 11 1.45 -25.33 1.74
CA ASN A 11 2.38 -24.53 2.53
C ASN A 11 2.70 -25.18 3.88
N ARG A 12 1.70 -25.66 4.60
CA ARG A 12 1.90 -26.36 5.88
C ARG A 12 2.71 -27.65 5.71
N GLN A 13 2.41 -28.44 4.69
CA GLN A 13 3.15 -29.65 4.40
C GLN A 13 4.61 -29.38 4.04
N ALA A 14 4.85 -28.37 3.19
CA ALA A 14 6.19 -27.95 2.82
C ALA A 14 7.00 -27.48 4.04
N THR A 15 6.37 -26.69 4.92
CA THR A 15 7.01 -26.24 6.18
C THR A 15 7.35 -27.41 7.10
N ILE A 16 6.42 -28.35 7.32
CA ILE A 16 6.64 -29.52 8.18
C ILE A 16 7.80 -30.37 7.63
N ILE A 17 7.80 -30.66 6.32
CA ILE A 17 8.84 -31.48 5.69
C ILE A 17 10.22 -30.79 5.79
N ALA A 18 10.27 -29.50 5.50
CA ALA A 18 11.52 -28.73 5.57
C ALA A 18 12.06 -28.68 7.01
N SER A 19 11.18 -28.39 7.97
CA SER A 19 11.55 -28.34 9.40
C SER A 19 12.00 -29.72 9.91
N TYR A 20 11.32 -30.78 9.51
CA TYR A 20 11.69 -32.14 9.86
C TYR A 20 13.09 -32.49 9.37
N ASN A 21 13.39 -32.21 8.11
CA ASN A 21 14.69 -32.51 7.53
C ASN A 21 15.83 -31.73 8.23
N LEU A 22 15.58 -30.43 8.51
CA LEU A 22 16.54 -29.59 9.22
C LEU A 22 16.77 -30.08 10.66
N ALA A 23 15.70 -30.39 11.39
CA ALA A 23 15.78 -30.90 12.75
C ALA A 23 16.48 -32.26 12.81
N LEU A 24 16.18 -33.16 11.87
CA LEU A 24 16.81 -34.47 11.78
C LEU A 24 18.31 -34.38 11.51
N GLU A 25 18.71 -33.47 10.59
CA GLU A 25 20.13 -33.20 10.32
C GLU A 25 20.84 -32.67 11.57
N GLN A 26 20.26 -31.71 12.25
CA GLN A 26 20.83 -31.11 13.47
C GLN A 26 20.92 -32.12 14.60
N ILE A 27 19.84 -32.85 14.90
CA ILE A 27 19.82 -33.87 15.97
C ILE A 27 20.83 -35.00 15.69
N THR A 28 21.00 -35.33 14.41
CA THR A 28 21.98 -36.34 14.01
C THR A 28 23.42 -35.86 14.18
N ALA A 29 23.68 -34.58 13.91
CA ALA A 29 24.99 -33.98 14.12
C ALA A 29 25.32 -33.83 15.61
N ASP A 30 24.36 -33.40 16.41
CA ASP A 30 24.56 -33.16 17.85
C ASP A 30 24.60 -34.44 18.65
N ASN A 31 23.87 -35.49 18.24
CA ASN A 31 23.76 -36.76 18.97
C ASN A 31 23.93 -37.96 18.04
N PRO A 32 25.15 -38.23 17.52
CA PRO A 32 25.39 -39.29 16.53
C PRO A 32 25.12 -40.71 17.07
N LYS A 33 25.16 -40.89 18.40
CA LYS A 33 24.91 -42.17 19.06
C LYS A 33 23.44 -42.46 19.38
N MET A 34 22.55 -41.48 19.17
CA MET A 34 21.11 -41.64 19.42
C MET A 34 20.48 -42.63 18.44
N PRO A 35 19.63 -43.57 18.86
CA PRO A 35 18.93 -44.48 17.98
C PRO A 35 18.11 -43.74 16.92
N LYS A 36 18.08 -44.28 15.69
CA LYS A 36 17.38 -43.63 14.55
C LYS A 36 15.92 -43.26 14.86
N ALA A 37 15.17 -44.19 15.48
CA ALA A 37 13.76 -43.97 15.84
C ALA A 37 13.59 -42.80 16.83
N GLN A 38 14.50 -42.61 17.76
CA GLN A 38 14.44 -41.48 18.71
C GLN A 38 14.78 -40.14 18.03
N ARG A 39 15.73 -40.15 17.09
CA ARG A 39 16.06 -38.95 16.28
C ARG A 39 14.88 -38.51 15.42
N GLU A 40 14.24 -39.47 14.74
CA GLU A 40 13.06 -39.21 13.92
C GLU A 40 11.87 -38.70 14.73
N ALA A 41 11.63 -39.28 15.91
CA ALA A 41 10.56 -38.84 16.82
C ALA A 41 10.79 -37.39 17.29
N LYS A 42 12.00 -37.06 17.75
CA LYS A 42 12.36 -35.69 18.15
C LYS A 42 12.30 -34.70 16.99
N ALA A 43 12.77 -35.10 15.80
CA ALA A 43 12.69 -34.27 14.62
C ALA A 43 11.23 -33.99 14.21
N ALA A 44 10.34 -34.97 14.35
CA ALA A 44 8.91 -34.80 14.09
C ALA A 44 8.26 -33.84 15.09
N GLU A 45 8.60 -33.94 16.37
CA GLU A 45 8.10 -33.04 17.42
C GLU A 45 8.55 -31.59 17.15
N GLU A 46 9.83 -31.38 16.85
CA GLU A 46 10.38 -30.06 16.53
C GLU A 46 9.79 -29.48 15.24
N ALA A 47 9.55 -30.33 14.23
CA ALA A 47 8.89 -29.91 13.00
C ALA A 47 7.45 -29.45 13.21
N LEU A 48 6.70 -30.14 14.06
CA LEU A 48 5.33 -29.73 14.41
C LEU A 48 5.32 -28.41 15.17
N TYR A 49 6.23 -28.24 16.13
CA TYR A 49 6.37 -27.01 16.88
C TYR A 49 6.72 -25.83 15.94
N THR A 50 7.72 -26.00 15.08
CA THR A 50 8.11 -25.00 14.09
C THR A 50 6.98 -24.66 13.13
N ALA A 51 6.22 -25.66 12.69
CA ALA A 51 5.07 -25.43 11.81
C ALA A 51 3.95 -24.65 12.51
N GLN A 52 3.72 -24.87 13.80
CA GLN A 52 2.77 -24.10 14.58
C GLN A 52 3.23 -22.64 14.78
N GLU A 53 4.50 -22.41 15.05
CA GLU A 53 5.06 -21.06 15.19
C GLU A 53 5.04 -20.28 13.86
N THR A 54 5.42 -20.92 12.76
CA THR A 54 5.64 -20.23 11.47
C THR A 54 4.38 -20.06 10.64
N ASN A 55 3.43 -20.99 10.72
CA ASN A 55 2.17 -20.90 9.95
C ASN A 55 1.11 -20.01 10.62
N GLY A 56 1.50 -19.24 11.65
CA GLY A 56 0.63 -18.28 12.29
C GLY A 56 -0.62 -18.97 12.81
N GLY A 57 -0.47 -19.91 13.75
CA GLY A 57 -1.61 -20.53 14.40
C GLY A 57 -2.55 -19.42 14.87
N ALA A 58 -3.67 -19.25 14.18
CA ALA A 58 -4.69 -18.27 14.48
C ALA A 58 -5.44 -18.63 15.78
N VAL A 59 -4.71 -19.20 16.73
CA VAL A 59 -5.24 -19.54 18.05
C VAL A 59 -5.17 -18.25 18.86
N LEU A 60 -6.31 -17.83 19.38
CA LEU A 60 -6.41 -16.63 20.22
C LEU A 60 -5.35 -16.61 21.33
N GLU A 61 -4.93 -17.78 21.79
CA GLU A 61 -3.98 -17.99 22.88
C GLU A 61 -2.54 -17.56 22.52
N THR A 62 -2.15 -17.64 21.26
CA THR A 62 -0.81 -17.25 20.78
C THR A 62 -0.75 -15.86 20.16
N ALA A 63 -1.91 -15.22 19.97
CA ALA A 63 -1.99 -13.89 19.42
C ALA A 63 -1.52 -12.82 20.42
N PRO A 64 -0.92 -11.70 19.96
CA PRO A 64 -0.58 -10.58 20.82
C PRO A 64 -1.82 -10.08 21.58
N ARG A 65 -1.67 -9.73 22.87
CA ARG A 65 -2.78 -9.29 23.73
C ARG A 65 -3.65 -8.20 23.11
N VAL A 66 -3.03 -7.26 22.37
CA VAL A 66 -3.73 -6.17 21.68
C VAL A 66 -4.71 -6.67 20.61
N SER A 67 -4.51 -7.88 20.08
CA SER A 67 -5.36 -8.49 19.06
C SER A 67 -6.37 -9.51 19.60
N GLN A 68 -6.39 -9.73 20.92
CA GLN A 68 -7.29 -10.71 21.53
C GLN A 68 -8.67 -10.15 21.84
N GLU A 69 -8.80 -8.84 22.13
CA GLU A 69 -10.05 -8.24 22.61
C GLU A 69 -10.36 -6.89 21.95
N GLY A 70 -11.64 -6.50 21.98
CA GLY A 70 -12.14 -5.18 21.62
C GLY A 70 -11.84 -4.77 20.18
N ILE A 71 -11.56 -3.48 20.00
CA ILE A 71 -11.23 -2.86 18.70
C ILE A 71 -9.95 -3.44 18.11
N GLY A 72 -8.99 -3.80 18.97
CA GLY A 72 -7.74 -4.43 18.55
C GLY A 72 -7.97 -5.75 17.79
N ARG A 73 -8.93 -6.58 18.23
CA ARG A 73 -9.29 -7.81 17.54
C ARG A 73 -9.75 -7.56 16.10
N VAL A 74 -10.55 -6.52 15.88
CA VAL A 74 -11.02 -6.16 14.53
C VAL A 74 -9.88 -5.60 13.69
N ALA A 75 -9.09 -4.67 14.25
CA ALA A 75 -7.98 -4.03 13.56
C ALA A 75 -6.88 -5.00 13.13
N PHE A 76 -6.61 -6.02 13.94
CA PHE A 76 -5.54 -6.99 13.70
C PHE A 76 -6.00 -8.34 13.14
N MET A 77 -7.31 -8.54 12.93
CA MET A 77 -7.86 -9.81 12.41
C MET A 77 -7.13 -10.30 11.14
N TYR A 78 -6.82 -9.39 10.21
CA TYR A 78 -6.13 -9.72 8.95
C TYR A 78 -4.62 -9.48 9.00
N LYS A 79 -4.07 -9.12 10.16
CA LYS A 79 -2.65 -8.80 10.35
C LYS A 79 -1.93 -9.79 11.24
N SER A 80 -2.62 -10.80 11.73
CA SER A 80 -2.05 -11.84 12.61
C SER A 80 -0.79 -12.47 12.02
N TYR A 81 -0.81 -12.80 10.73
CA TYR A 81 0.36 -13.33 10.04
C TYR A 81 1.54 -12.36 10.03
N GLY A 82 1.29 -11.09 9.69
CA GLY A 82 2.33 -10.05 9.71
C GLY A 82 2.92 -9.85 11.11
N LEU A 83 2.07 -9.78 12.13
CA LEU A 83 2.50 -9.66 13.52
C LEU A 83 3.36 -10.86 13.97
N GLN A 84 2.92 -12.08 13.64
CA GLN A 84 3.66 -13.29 13.95
C GLN A 84 5.03 -13.31 13.28
N MET A 85 5.09 -12.90 12.02
CA MET A 85 6.33 -12.83 11.27
C MET A 85 7.33 -11.83 11.87
N TYR A 86 6.86 -10.62 12.20
CA TYR A 86 7.71 -9.63 12.87
C TYR A 86 8.13 -10.08 14.27
N TYR A 87 7.24 -10.73 15.01
CA TYR A 87 7.59 -11.34 16.31
C TYR A 87 8.71 -12.38 16.15
N THR A 88 8.57 -13.28 15.19
CA THR A 88 9.60 -14.30 14.90
C THR A 88 10.93 -13.67 14.50
N MET A 89 10.92 -12.63 13.68
CA MET A 89 12.13 -11.90 13.32
C MET A 89 12.79 -11.23 14.53
N MET A 90 12.01 -10.54 15.37
CA MET A 90 12.54 -9.91 16.59
C MET A 90 13.08 -10.92 17.58
N LYS A 91 12.39 -12.06 17.77
CA LYS A 91 12.84 -13.17 18.58
C LYS A 91 14.18 -13.71 18.07
N THR A 92 14.28 -13.99 16.77
CA THR A 92 15.52 -14.50 16.15
C THR A 92 16.67 -13.49 16.24
N ALA A 93 16.39 -12.20 16.07
CA ALA A 93 17.40 -11.16 16.25
C ALA A 93 17.90 -11.09 17.71
N LYS A 94 16.98 -11.19 18.67
CA LYS A 94 17.32 -11.27 20.11
C LYS A 94 18.18 -12.51 20.41
N GLU A 95 17.76 -13.68 19.96
CA GLU A 95 18.53 -14.93 20.10
C GLU A 95 19.95 -14.81 19.51
N MET A 96 20.09 -14.15 18.37
CA MET A 96 21.40 -13.92 17.75
C MET A 96 22.32 -13.05 18.60
N VAL A 97 21.75 -11.98 19.23
CA VAL A 97 22.50 -11.08 20.10
C VAL A 97 22.88 -11.79 21.40
N GLU A 98 21.95 -12.50 22.05
CA GLU A 98 22.19 -13.28 23.28
C GLU A 98 23.26 -14.36 23.04
N ALA A 99 23.14 -15.15 21.97
CA ALA A 99 24.13 -16.14 21.59
C ALA A 99 25.51 -15.55 21.28
N HIS A 100 25.55 -14.29 20.78
CA HIS A 100 26.83 -13.59 20.59
C HIS A 100 27.49 -13.23 21.92
N ILE A 101 26.71 -12.75 22.90
CA ILE A 101 27.18 -12.36 24.24
C ILE A 101 27.64 -13.61 25.01
N GLU A 102 26.87 -14.70 24.92
CA GLU A 102 27.15 -15.97 25.61
C GLU A 102 28.24 -16.80 24.93
N GLY A 103 28.68 -16.42 23.71
CA GLY A 103 29.67 -17.16 22.95
C GLY A 103 29.15 -18.44 22.28
N ASP A 104 27.82 -18.65 22.26
CA ASP A 104 27.20 -19.80 21.61
C ASP A 104 27.21 -19.63 20.08
N LYS A 105 28.23 -20.22 19.47
CA LYS A 105 28.43 -20.18 18.01
C LYS A 105 27.34 -20.93 17.24
N ALA A 106 26.78 -21.99 17.80
CA ALA A 106 25.78 -22.82 17.13
C ALA A 106 24.44 -22.07 17.00
N THR A 107 23.91 -21.55 18.10
CA THR A 107 22.69 -20.74 18.10
C THR A 107 22.85 -19.48 17.27
N ARG A 108 23.98 -18.77 17.40
CA ARG A 108 24.26 -17.59 16.56
C ARG A 108 24.24 -17.90 15.06
N LYS A 109 24.88 -19.01 14.63
CA LYS A 109 24.88 -19.43 13.22
C LYS A 109 23.48 -19.79 12.74
N ARG A 110 22.68 -20.47 13.56
CA ARG A 110 21.28 -20.81 13.25
C ARG A 110 20.44 -19.53 13.07
N ALA A 111 20.47 -18.64 14.05
CA ALA A 111 19.73 -17.38 14.01
C ALA A 111 20.14 -16.50 12.79
N PHE A 112 21.43 -16.42 12.50
CA PHE A 112 21.93 -15.72 11.31
C PHE A 112 21.39 -16.33 10.03
N LYS A 113 21.40 -17.66 9.86
CA LYS A 113 20.83 -18.35 8.70
C LYS A 113 19.33 -18.08 8.57
N GLN A 114 18.57 -18.02 9.66
CA GLN A 114 17.15 -17.70 9.63
C GLN A 114 16.90 -16.26 9.18
N ILE A 115 17.62 -15.28 9.73
CA ILE A 115 17.53 -13.88 9.31
C ILE A 115 17.90 -13.74 7.84
N LEU A 116 19.00 -14.36 7.41
CA LEU A 116 19.42 -14.35 6.01
C LEU A 116 18.38 -15.01 5.10
N GLY A 117 17.76 -16.11 5.55
CA GLY A 117 16.67 -16.78 4.84
C GLY A 117 15.47 -15.87 4.63
N PHE A 118 14.98 -15.18 5.66
CA PHE A 118 13.88 -14.24 5.55
C PHE A 118 14.18 -13.09 4.59
N HIS A 119 15.31 -12.42 4.80
CA HIS A 119 15.69 -11.25 3.98
C HIS A 119 16.09 -11.66 2.56
N GLY A 120 16.85 -12.75 2.42
CA GLY A 120 17.30 -13.24 1.12
C GLY A 120 16.15 -13.73 0.24
N THR A 121 15.21 -14.48 0.82
CA THR A 121 14.02 -14.93 0.08
C THR A 121 13.15 -13.73 -0.30
N SER A 122 12.91 -12.81 0.64
CA SER A 122 12.14 -11.60 0.35
C SER A 122 12.81 -10.73 -0.72
N ALA A 123 14.13 -10.56 -0.66
CA ALA A 123 14.88 -9.80 -1.66
C ALA A 123 14.88 -10.49 -3.03
N PHE A 124 14.92 -11.82 -3.09
CA PHE A 124 14.83 -12.56 -4.36
C PHE A 124 13.49 -12.36 -5.05
N PHE A 125 12.38 -12.43 -4.30
CA PHE A 125 11.02 -12.29 -4.87
C PHE A 125 10.59 -10.84 -5.07
N ALA A 126 11.01 -9.92 -4.21
CA ALA A 126 10.47 -8.58 -4.13
C ALA A 126 11.53 -7.46 -3.97
N GLY A 127 12.81 -7.78 -4.13
CA GLY A 127 13.90 -6.84 -4.06
C GLY A 127 14.06 -6.16 -2.70
N VAL A 128 14.78 -5.06 -2.69
CA VAL A 128 14.93 -4.19 -1.50
C VAL A 128 13.56 -3.72 -0.99
N TYR A 129 12.64 -3.43 -1.90
CA TYR A 129 11.27 -3.01 -1.59
C TYR A 129 10.49 -4.05 -0.78
N GLY A 130 10.77 -5.33 -0.96
CA GLY A 130 10.11 -6.43 -0.27
C GLY A 130 10.69 -6.77 1.09
N VAL A 131 11.89 -6.28 1.41
CA VAL A 131 12.58 -6.63 2.66
C VAL A 131 11.74 -6.21 3.87
N PRO A 132 11.61 -7.07 4.90
CA PRO A 132 10.95 -6.71 6.15
C PRO A 132 11.51 -5.40 6.73
N LEU A 133 10.65 -4.62 7.37
CA LEU A 133 10.94 -3.29 7.94
C LEU A 133 11.19 -2.18 6.91
N TYR A 134 11.41 -2.46 5.61
CA TYR A 134 11.59 -1.41 4.61
C TYR A 134 10.43 -0.41 4.61
N GLY A 135 9.19 -0.87 4.72
CA GLY A 135 8.01 0.00 4.79
C GLY A 135 8.00 0.92 6.02
N ALA A 136 8.51 0.44 7.16
CA ALA A 136 8.63 1.27 8.37
C ALA A 136 9.76 2.30 8.24
N VAL A 137 10.90 1.90 7.71
CA VAL A 137 12.04 2.82 7.45
C VAL A 137 11.60 3.90 6.46
N ARG A 138 10.92 3.53 5.39
CA ARG A 138 10.38 4.47 4.43
C ARG A 138 9.42 5.47 5.07
N LEU A 139 8.43 4.98 5.83
CA LEU A 139 7.45 5.85 6.49
C LEU A 139 8.13 6.87 7.43
N LEU A 140 9.14 6.42 8.19
CA LEU A 140 9.90 7.30 9.06
C LEU A 140 10.75 8.29 8.27
N ALA A 141 11.35 7.87 7.17
CA ALA A 141 12.14 8.73 6.32
C ALA A 141 11.28 9.81 5.65
N ASP A 142 10.13 9.41 5.08
CA ASP A 142 9.18 10.33 4.44
C ASP A 142 8.61 11.33 5.48
N LEU A 143 8.37 10.90 6.72
CA LEU A 143 7.78 11.75 7.76
C LEU A 143 8.77 12.69 8.42
N LEU A 144 10.04 12.29 8.59
CA LEU A 144 11.02 13.02 9.40
C LEU A 144 12.01 13.84 8.57
N PHE A 145 12.26 13.45 7.32
CA PHE A 145 13.39 13.96 6.54
C PHE A 145 13.03 14.52 5.16
N LEU A 146 11.82 14.26 4.67
CA LEU A 146 11.42 14.67 3.33
C LEU A 146 10.19 15.58 3.40
N ASP A 147 10.25 16.67 2.63
CA ASP A 147 9.10 17.56 2.42
C ASP A 147 8.15 16.95 1.38
N ASP A 148 6.88 17.34 1.42
CA ASP A 148 5.82 16.78 0.55
C ASP A 148 6.06 17.05 -0.96
N ASP A 149 6.85 18.06 -1.28
CA ASP A 149 7.20 18.47 -2.65
C ASP A 149 8.52 17.86 -3.15
N GLU A 150 9.23 17.09 -2.30
CA GLU A 150 10.45 16.38 -2.66
C GLU A 150 10.21 14.93 -3.11
N ASP A 151 11.27 14.31 -3.60
CA ASP A 151 11.25 12.88 -3.95
C ASP A 151 11.02 12.04 -2.69
N ASP A 152 10.07 11.12 -2.73
CA ASP A 152 9.85 10.16 -1.64
C ASP A 152 11.04 9.19 -1.49
N PHE A 153 11.14 8.55 -0.33
CA PHE A 153 12.22 7.62 -0.01
C PHE A 153 12.38 6.50 -1.05
N ASN A 154 11.29 5.98 -1.60
CA ASN A 154 11.34 4.99 -2.68
C ASN A 154 12.08 5.53 -3.91
N THR A 155 11.82 6.77 -4.28
CA THR A 155 12.48 7.42 -5.42
C THR A 155 13.97 7.62 -5.16
N LEU A 156 14.34 8.02 -3.94
CA LEU A 156 15.75 8.18 -3.57
C LEU A 156 16.49 6.84 -3.63
N VAL A 157 15.88 5.77 -3.12
CA VAL A 157 16.47 4.42 -3.20
C VAL A 157 16.60 3.96 -4.66
N ARG A 158 15.58 4.18 -5.51
CA ARG A 158 15.63 3.82 -6.94
C ARG A 158 16.69 4.57 -7.73
N LYS A 159 17.05 5.78 -7.32
CA LYS A 159 18.18 6.51 -7.94
C LYS A 159 19.53 5.85 -7.65
N GLN A 160 19.64 5.06 -6.58
CA GLN A 160 20.86 4.39 -6.14
C GLN A 160 20.90 2.90 -6.50
N VAL A 161 19.73 2.30 -6.69
CA VAL A 161 19.57 0.86 -6.90
C VAL A 161 18.79 0.64 -8.19
N ASP A 162 19.32 -0.24 -9.05
CA ASP A 162 18.66 -0.66 -10.28
C ASP A 162 17.27 -1.26 -10.00
N GLU A 163 16.32 -1.08 -10.94
CA GLU A 163 14.93 -1.51 -10.76
C GLU A 163 14.83 -3.04 -10.52
N GLY A 164 15.68 -3.83 -11.16
CA GLY A 164 15.74 -5.28 -10.96
C GLY A 164 16.13 -5.66 -9.54
N TRP A 165 17.00 -4.89 -8.89
CA TRP A 165 17.33 -5.08 -7.48
C TRP A 165 16.31 -4.43 -6.55
N PHE A 166 15.68 -3.32 -6.97
CA PHE A 166 14.67 -2.65 -6.17
C PHE A 166 13.40 -3.48 -6.02
N LYS A 167 12.87 -4.02 -7.10
CA LYS A 167 11.64 -4.87 -7.13
C LYS A 167 11.91 -6.36 -7.15
N GLY A 168 13.16 -6.77 -7.29
CA GLY A 168 13.61 -8.15 -7.28
C GLY A 168 13.83 -8.75 -8.67
N PRO A 169 14.89 -9.57 -8.79
CA PRO A 169 15.31 -10.14 -10.08
C PRO A 169 14.24 -11.04 -10.71
N LEU A 170 13.37 -11.64 -9.92
CA LEU A 170 12.30 -12.49 -10.45
C LEU A 170 11.22 -11.67 -11.18
N GLN A 171 10.91 -10.48 -10.69
CA GLN A 171 9.98 -9.56 -11.37
C GLN A 171 10.53 -9.15 -12.73
N GLU A 172 11.81 -8.78 -12.80
CA GLU A 172 12.47 -8.39 -14.04
C GLU A 172 12.50 -9.57 -15.04
N ALA A 173 12.88 -10.76 -14.58
CA ALA A 173 12.96 -11.95 -15.43
C ALA A 173 11.61 -12.38 -16.02
N LEU A 174 10.51 -12.21 -15.27
CA LEU A 174 9.18 -12.66 -15.68
C LEU A 174 8.32 -11.56 -16.32
N GLY A 175 8.71 -10.29 -16.23
CA GLY A 175 7.96 -9.15 -16.74
C GLY A 175 6.63 -8.89 -16.03
N ILE A 176 6.43 -9.47 -14.82
CA ILE A 176 5.19 -9.35 -14.05
C ILE A 176 5.46 -8.81 -12.65
N ASN A 177 4.54 -8.02 -12.11
CA ASN A 177 4.67 -7.41 -10.79
C ASN A 177 4.42 -8.41 -9.67
N ILE A 178 5.49 -9.04 -9.20
CA ILE A 178 5.51 -9.99 -8.09
C ILE A 178 5.70 -9.26 -6.77
N ALA A 179 6.61 -8.29 -6.72
CA ALA A 179 7.01 -7.58 -5.51
C ALA A 179 5.81 -7.05 -4.71
N ASP A 180 4.83 -6.47 -5.38
CA ASP A 180 3.65 -5.89 -4.74
C ASP A 180 2.70 -6.92 -4.10
N ARG A 181 2.84 -8.19 -4.45
CA ARG A 181 2.01 -9.28 -3.93
C ARG A 181 2.66 -10.07 -2.82
N VAL A 182 3.99 -10.21 -2.89
CA VAL A 182 4.74 -11.08 -1.97
C VAL A 182 5.62 -10.32 -0.98
N ARG A 183 5.71 -8.99 -1.06
CA ARG A 183 6.52 -8.18 -0.17
C ARG A 183 6.12 -8.35 1.30
N LEU A 184 7.12 -8.47 2.15
CA LEU A 184 6.93 -8.53 3.59
C LEU A 184 6.89 -7.14 4.23
N SER A 185 7.42 -6.12 3.55
CA SER A 185 7.47 -4.73 4.02
C SER A 185 6.09 -4.11 4.30
N GLY A 186 5.04 -4.58 3.62
CA GLY A 186 3.67 -4.06 3.74
C GLY A 186 2.75 -4.86 4.66
N LEU A 187 3.26 -5.85 5.40
CA LEU A 187 2.40 -6.73 6.21
C LEU A 187 1.76 -6.02 7.41
N LEU A 188 2.47 -5.07 8.04
CA LEU A 188 1.95 -4.29 9.16
C LEU A 188 1.39 -2.95 8.74
N ILE A 189 2.12 -2.23 7.89
CA ILE A 189 1.77 -0.90 7.41
C ILE A 189 1.45 -1.02 5.93
N GLN A 190 0.15 -1.08 5.62
CA GLN A 190 -0.33 -1.17 4.25
C GLN A 190 -0.59 0.24 3.72
N GLU A 191 0.08 0.60 2.65
CA GLU A 191 -0.15 1.86 1.95
C GLU A 191 -1.50 1.85 1.23
N ASN A 192 -2.22 2.96 1.32
CA ASN A 192 -3.42 3.17 0.52
C ASN A 192 -3.01 3.55 -0.91
N ARG A 193 -2.81 2.55 -1.78
CA ARG A 193 -2.34 2.73 -3.15
C ARG A 193 -3.37 3.33 -4.10
N TYR A 194 -4.65 3.35 -3.70
CA TYR A 194 -5.75 3.63 -4.62
C TYR A 194 -6.39 4.99 -4.42
N ASN A 195 -6.12 5.69 -3.33
CA ASN A 195 -6.74 6.97 -3.04
C ASN A 195 -5.72 8.00 -2.52
N HIS A 196 -5.14 8.78 -3.44
CA HIS A 196 -4.22 9.87 -3.10
C HIS A 196 -4.92 11.09 -2.51
N ASN A 197 -6.26 11.11 -2.49
CA ASN A 197 -7.09 12.12 -1.85
C ASN A 197 -7.60 11.66 -0.49
N ALA A 198 -7.14 10.50 0.00
CA ALA A 198 -7.60 10.01 1.28
C ALA A 198 -7.17 10.99 2.38
N SER A 199 -8.12 11.37 3.21
CA SER A 199 -7.79 12.03 4.46
C SER A 199 -7.09 11.04 5.40
N LEU A 200 -6.37 11.55 6.40
CA LEU A 200 -5.76 10.70 7.44
C LEU A 200 -6.81 9.75 8.08
N GLU A 201 -8.05 10.24 8.24
CA GLU A 201 -9.18 9.45 8.75
C GLU A 201 -9.56 8.29 7.81
N GLU A 202 -9.58 8.52 6.49
CA GLU A 202 -9.84 7.47 5.50
C GLU A 202 -8.73 6.43 5.47
N ASP A 203 -7.48 6.83 5.61
CA ASP A 203 -6.34 5.92 5.69
C ASP A 203 -6.39 5.06 6.95
N ILE A 204 -6.71 5.66 8.10
CA ILE A 204 -6.92 4.94 9.36
C ILE A 204 -8.11 3.98 9.24
N MET A 205 -9.24 4.41 8.67
CA MET A 205 -10.40 3.55 8.44
C MET A 205 -10.06 2.39 7.49
N TYR A 206 -9.29 2.65 6.44
CA TYR A 206 -8.82 1.60 5.53
C TYR A 206 -7.87 0.62 6.23
N TYR A 207 -6.99 1.13 7.07
CA TYR A 207 -6.08 0.33 7.88
C TYR A 207 -6.83 -0.58 8.87
N ILE A 208 -7.84 -0.05 9.56
CA ILE A 208 -8.64 -0.80 10.55
C ILE A 208 -9.61 -1.77 9.87
N GLY A 209 -10.34 -1.30 8.85
CA GLY A 209 -11.36 -2.09 8.17
C GLY A 209 -10.81 -3.11 7.16
N GLY A 210 -9.54 -2.95 6.76
CA GLY A 210 -8.83 -3.89 5.91
C GLY A 210 -9.58 -4.35 4.65
N PRO A 211 -9.50 -5.64 4.31
CA PRO A 211 -10.16 -6.21 3.14
C PRO A 211 -11.68 -6.06 3.12
N ALA A 212 -12.34 -6.07 4.29
CA ALA A 212 -13.80 -5.97 4.38
C ALA A 212 -14.31 -4.63 3.86
N LEU A 213 -13.67 -3.51 4.25
CA LEU A 213 -14.02 -2.19 3.73
C LEU A 213 -13.76 -2.07 2.23
N SER A 214 -12.66 -2.65 1.74
CA SER A 214 -12.34 -2.62 0.31
C SER A 214 -13.38 -3.36 -0.53
N VAL A 215 -13.87 -4.51 -0.04
CA VAL A 215 -14.96 -5.26 -0.68
C VAL A 215 -16.26 -4.47 -0.67
N GLY A 216 -16.62 -3.85 0.47
CA GLY A 216 -17.82 -3.00 0.59
C GLY A 216 -17.78 -1.82 -0.39
N LYS A 217 -16.68 -1.07 -0.43
CA LYS A 217 -16.49 0.05 -1.38
C LYS A 217 -16.56 -0.41 -2.85
N ARG A 218 -15.99 -1.58 -3.17
CA ARG A 218 -16.07 -2.16 -4.52
C ARG A 218 -17.50 -2.54 -4.89
N PHE A 219 -18.25 -3.13 -3.97
CA PHE A 219 -19.65 -3.50 -4.19
C PHE A 219 -20.51 -2.26 -4.47
N ILE A 220 -20.42 -1.21 -3.63
CA ILE A 220 -21.14 0.06 -3.83
C ILE A 220 -20.78 0.68 -5.19
N ARG A 221 -19.49 0.68 -5.56
CA ARG A 221 -19.05 1.17 -6.87
C ARG A 221 -19.63 0.34 -8.00
N GLY A 222 -19.67 -0.99 -7.84
CA GLY A 222 -20.25 -1.89 -8.84
C GLY A 222 -21.73 -1.63 -9.07
N VAL A 223 -22.51 -1.40 -8.02
CA VAL A 223 -23.91 -1.00 -8.12
C VAL A 223 -24.03 0.36 -8.86
N GLY A 224 -23.18 1.34 -8.54
CA GLY A 224 -23.15 2.62 -9.24
C GLY A 224 -22.80 2.48 -10.73
N ASP A 225 -21.85 1.62 -11.09
CA ASP A 225 -21.49 1.36 -12.49
C ASP A 225 -22.66 0.68 -13.26
N LEU A 226 -23.39 -0.26 -12.60
CA LEU A 226 -24.58 -0.89 -13.19
C LEU A 226 -25.71 0.13 -13.42
N THR A 227 -25.97 1.01 -12.48
CA THR A 227 -27.02 2.03 -12.60
C THR A 227 -26.68 3.07 -13.69
N ASN A 228 -25.41 3.29 -13.95
CA ASN A 228 -24.92 4.15 -15.04
C ASN A 228 -24.84 3.46 -16.41
N GLY A 229 -25.30 2.19 -16.51
CA GLY A 229 -25.31 1.42 -17.75
C GLY A 229 -24.01 0.70 -18.10
N ASP A 230 -22.98 0.76 -17.27
CA ASP A 230 -21.71 0.06 -17.49
C ASP A 230 -21.76 -1.36 -16.86
N MET A 231 -22.48 -2.27 -17.53
CA MET A 231 -22.73 -3.62 -17.06
C MET A 231 -21.42 -4.39 -16.78
N GLN A 232 -20.43 -4.30 -17.64
CA GLN A 232 -19.18 -5.06 -17.49
C GLN A 232 -18.40 -4.61 -16.26
N ARG A 233 -18.24 -3.29 -16.07
CA ARG A 233 -17.53 -2.73 -14.90
C ARG A 233 -18.29 -2.97 -13.60
N GLY A 234 -19.62 -2.91 -13.66
CA GLY A 234 -20.46 -3.22 -12.52
C GLY A 234 -20.23 -4.64 -12.02
N VAL A 235 -20.31 -5.62 -12.91
CA VAL A 235 -20.02 -7.03 -12.59
C VAL A 235 -18.59 -7.21 -12.10
N GLU A 236 -17.59 -6.68 -12.81
CA GLU A 236 -16.18 -6.76 -12.41
C GLU A 236 -15.92 -6.21 -10.99
N SER A 237 -16.58 -5.10 -10.64
CA SER A 237 -16.42 -4.45 -9.34
C SER A 237 -17.06 -5.25 -8.20
N MET A 238 -18.14 -5.95 -8.47
CA MET A 238 -18.87 -6.77 -7.48
C MET A 238 -18.22 -8.13 -7.22
N LEU A 239 -17.45 -8.65 -8.16
CA LEU A 239 -16.76 -9.93 -8.01
C LEU A 239 -15.59 -9.85 -7.01
N PRO A 240 -15.30 -10.93 -6.26
CA PRO A 240 -14.05 -11.03 -5.50
C PRO A 240 -12.83 -10.80 -6.38
N ALA A 241 -11.77 -10.18 -5.84
CA ALA A 241 -10.64 -9.69 -6.64
C ALA A 241 -10.01 -10.75 -7.57
N GLY A 242 -9.81 -11.96 -7.08
CA GLY A 242 -9.26 -13.06 -7.90
C GLY A 242 -10.18 -13.46 -9.05
N VAL A 243 -11.49 -13.58 -8.78
CA VAL A 243 -12.50 -13.90 -9.81
C VAL A 243 -12.64 -12.74 -10.80
N ALA A 244 -12.61 -11.48 -10.31
CA ALA A 244 -12.67 -10.30 -11.16
C ALA A 244 -11.49 -10.23 -12.14
N ASN A 245 -10.27 -10.56 -11.69
CA ASN A 245 -9.10 -10.59 -12.56
C ASN A 245 -9.21 -11.68 -13.64
N ALA A 246 -9.57 -12.89 -13.24
CA ALA A 246 -9.82 -13.98 -14.20
C ALA A 246 -10.92 -13.59 -15.22
N TYR A 247 -12.03 -13.01 -14.76
CA TYR A 247 -13.11 -12.56 -15.63
C TYR A 247 -12.64 -11.49 -16.63
N LYS A 248 -11.90 -10.47 -16.18
CA LYS A 248 -11.39 -9.39 -17.05
C LYS A 248 -10.52 -9.90 -18.19
N THR A 249 -9.69 -10.90 -17.91
CA THR A 249 -8.70 -11.43 -18.85
C THR A 249 -9.24 -12.54 -19.76
N THR A 250 -10.30 -13.24 -19.35
CA THR A 250 -10.87 -14.35 -20.15
C THR A 250 -12.12 -13.95 -20.94
N PHE A 251 -13.04 -13.23 -20.33
CA PHE A 251 -14.34 -12.89 -20.91
C PHE A 251 -14.64 -11.38 -20.90
N GLY A 252 -13.88 -10.63 -20.10
CA GLY A 252 -14.09 -9.22 -19.85
C GLY A 252 -13.34 -8.30 -20.79
N ARG A 253 -13.18 -7.06 -20.34
CA ARG A 253 -12.65 -5.94 -21.15
C ARG A 253 -11.23 -6.16 -21.64
N TYR A 254 -10.34 -6.71 -20.81
CA TYR A 254 -8.94 -6.88 -21.19
C TYR A 254 -8.78 -7.82 -22.38
N GLN A 255 -9.57 -8.88 -22.43
CA GLN A 255 -9.58 -9.78 -23.57
C GLN A 255 -10.14 -9.13 -24.84
N LYS A 256 -11.23 -8.35 -24.71
CA LYS A 256 -11.88 -7.70 -25.87
C LYS A 256 -11.04 -6.59 -26.43
N ASP A 257 -10.44 -5.78 -25.58
CA ASP A 257 -9.71 -4.57 -25.96
C ASP A 257 -8.22 -4.85 -26.20
N GLY A 258 -7.72 -6.05 -25.92
CA GLY A 258 -6.31 -6.42 -26.04
C GLY A 258 -5.41 -5.79 -24.98
N GLY A 259 -5.97 -5.17 -23.93
CA GLY A 259 -5.21 -4.46 -22.92
C GLY A 259 -6.05 -3.75 -21.87
N ILE A 260 -5.41 -2.82 -21.16
CA ILE A 260 -6.03 -2.04 -20.09
C ILE A 260 -6.33 -0.63 -20.59
N TYR A 261 -7.61 -0.26 -20.55
CA TYR A 261 -8.10 1.04 -21.02
C TYR A 261 -8.75 1.83 -19.88
N SER A 262 -8.67 3.16 -19.95
CA SER A 262 -9.34 4.08 -19.04
C SER A 262 -10.87 4.01 -19.19
N ARG A 263 -11.60 4.71 -18.30
CA ARG A 263 -13.07 4.83 -18.46
C ARG A 263 -13.48 5.59 -19.75
N ARG A 264 -12.59 6.42 -20.27
CA ARG A 264 -12.82 7.20 -21.48
C ARG A 264 -12.43 6.46 -22.77
N GLY A 265 -11.84 5.26 -22.64
CA GLY A 265 -11.35 4.47 -23.76
C GLY A 265 -9.89 4.75 -24.13
N ASP A 266 -9.17 5.59 -23.37
CA ASP A 266 -7.76 5.84 -23.64
C ASP A 266 -6.92 4.60 -23.25
N PRO A 267 -5.95 4.18 -24.07
CA PRO A 267 -5.09 3.06 -23.77
C PRO A 267 -4.16 3.41 -22.58
N MET A 268 -4.25 2.64 -21.51
CA MET A 268 -3.32 2.74 -20.37
C MET A 268 -2.18 1.74 -20.49
N TYR A 269 -2.46 0.57 -21.02
CA TYR A 269 -1.49 -0.47 -21.36
C TYR A 269 -2.09 -1.33 -22.47
N ALA A 270 -1.63 -1.13 -23.70
CA ALA A 270 -2.11 -1.83 -24.88
C ALA A 270 -1.26 -3.09 -25.18
N ASP A 271 -1.78 -3.93 -26.07
CA ASP A 271 -1.06 -5.08 -26.64
C ASP A 271 -0.48 -6.05 -25.60
N MET A 272 -1.30 -6.39 -24.56
CA MET A 272 -0.93 -7.39 -23.56
C MET A 272 -0.62 -8.73 -24.24
N SER A 273 0.55 -9.28 -23.94
CA SER A 273 0.93 -10.63 -24.33
C SER A 273 0.05 -11.70 -23.67
N THR A 274 -0.02 -12.89 -24.24
CA THR A 274 -0.74 -14.03 -23.64
C THR A 274 -0.24 -14.34 -22.23
N TRP A 275 1.08 -14.23 -22.01
CA TRP A 275 1.69 -14.42 -20.69
C TRP A 275 1.20 -13.39 -19.66
N GLU A 276 1.16 -12.11 -20.03
CA GLU A 276 0.66 -11.05 -19.16
C GLU A 276 -0.83 -11.19 -18.86
N MET A 277 -1.62 -11.60 -19.86
CA MET A 277 -3.04 -11.93 -19.66
C MET A 277 -3.23 -13.08 -18.66
N MET A 278 -2.48 -14.17 -18.81
CA MET A 278 -2.54 -15.30 -17.89
C MET A 278 -2.10 -14.89 -16.47
N SER A 279 -1.01 -14.13 -16.38
CA SER A 279 -0.50 -13.63 -15.09
C SER A 279 -1.49 -12.68 -14.42
N GLN A 280 -2.12 -11.79 -15.20
CA GLN A 280 -3.17 -10.90 -14.71
C GLN A 280 -4.41 -11.67 -14.23
N ALA A 281 -4.76 -12.79 -14.88
CA ALA A 281 -5.87 -13.64 -14.45
C ALA A 281 -5.69 -14.18 -13.03
N ILE A 282 -4.46 -14.55 -12.67
CA ILE A 282 -4.11 -15.01 -11.32
C ILE A 282 -3.74 -13.86 -10.36
N GLY A 283 -3.75 -12.61 -10.85
CA GLY A 283 -3.62 -11.41 -10.03
C GLY A 283 -2.27 -10.70 -10.10
N PHE A 284 -1.36 -11.12 -11.00
CA PHE A 284 -0.08 -10.44 -11.24
C PHE A 284 -0.19 -9.53 -12.45
N ALA A 285 -0.12 -8.22 -12.24
CA ALA A 285 -0.14 -7.24 -13.32
C ALA A 285 1.19 -7.25 -14.11
N PRO A 286 1.20 -6.79 -15.38
CA PRO A 286 2.44 -6.52 -16.08
C PRO A 286 3.34 -5.56 -15.30
N ALA A 287 4.65 -5.82 -15.28
CA ALA A 287 5.62 -5.02 -14.50
C ALA A 287 5.64 -3.57 -14.96
N ASP A 288 5.68 -3.34 -16.28
CA ASP A 288 5.69 -2.01 -16.87
C ASP A 288 4.43 -1.21 -16.56
N TYR A 289 3.25 -1.84 -16.62
CA TYR A 289 2.01 -1.21 -16.21
C TYR A 289 2.02 -0.81 -14.74
N ALA A 290 2.49 -1.70 -13.86
CA ALA A 290 2.59 -1.41 -12.44
C ALA A 290 3.57 -0.26 -12.17
N PHE A 291 4.72 -0.24 -12.84
CA PHE A 291 5.71 0.82 -12.75
C PHE A 291 5.14 2.17 -13.22
N GLN A 292 4.46 2.20 -14.36
CA GLN A 292 3.79 3.39 -14.88
C GLN A 292 2.72 3.91 -13.90
N GLN A 293 1.96 3.01 -13.27
CA GLN A 293 0.98 3.40 -12.26
C GLN A 293 1.65 4.01 -11.01
N GLU A 294 2.77 3.45 -10.55
CA GLU A 294 3.53 4.02 -9.44
C GLU A 294 4.06 5.42 -9.77
N GLN A 295 4.60 5.60 -10.98
CA GLN A 295 5.07 6.91 -11.46
C GLN A 295 3.92 7.94 -11.50
N ASN A 296 2.81 7.59 -12.15
CA ASN A 296 1.63 8.44 -12.21
C ASN A 296 1.12 8.83 -10.80
N GLN A 297 1.20 7.92 -9.86
CA GLN A 297 0.81 8.17 -8.47
C GLN A 297 1.74 9.16 -7.79
N ARG A 298 3.05 8.98 -7.98
CA ARG A 298 4.06 9.90 -7.44
C ARG A 298 3.85 11.30 -8.01
N ASP A 299 3.76 11.41 -9.34
CA ASP A 299 3.62 12.71 -10.01
C ASP A 299 2.34 13.43 -9.58
N LYS A 300 1.24 12.70 -9.36
CA LYS A 300 -0.01 13.24 -8.82
C LYS A 300 0.10 13.67 -7.36
N ARG A 301 0.95 13.04 -6.57
CA ARG A 301 1.22 13.46 -5.19
C ARG A 301 1.97 14.79 -5.19
N VAL A 302 3.08 14.87 -5.92
CA VAL A 302 3.88 16.08 -6.05
C VAL A 302 3.04 17.24 -6.61
N GLU A 303 2.27 17.00 -7.68
CA GLU A 303 1.34 18.00 -8.25
C GLU A 303 0.41 18.56 -7.17
N ARG A 304 -0.16 17.71 -6.33
CA ARG A 304 -1.07 18.15 -5.27
C ARG A 304 -0.36 18.92 -4.17
N ALA A 305 0.77 18.42 -3.68
CA ALA A 305 1.53 19.11 -2.64
C ALA A 305 1.81 20.56 -3.06
N ILE A 306 2.28 20.75 -4.30
CA ILE A 306 2.52 22.08 -4.87
C ILE A 306 1.22 22.91 -4.97
N LEU A 307 0.11 22.31 -5.41
CA LEU A 307 -1.17 23.03 -5.54
C LEU A 307 -1.80 23.35 -4.18
N ASP A 308 -1.63 22.48 -3.19
CA ASP A 308 -2.12 22.69 -1.83
C ASP A 308 -1.31 23.77 -1.12
N GLU A 309 0.01 23.77 -1.25
CA GLU A 309 0.87 24.86 -0.76
C GLU A 309 0.49 26.18 -1.40
N ARG A 310 0.34 26.23 -2.72
CA ARG A 310 -0.13 27.39 -3.47
C ARG A 310 -1.47 27.93 -2.95
N THR A 311 -2.41 27.02 -2.70
CA THR A 311 -3.75 27.34 -2.17
C THR A 311 -3.67 27.86 -0.74
N ASN A 312 -2.83 27.22 0.10
CA ASN A 312 -2.61 27.63 1.49
C ASN A 312 -2.00 29.04 1.57
N LEU A 313 -0.98 29.32 0.77
CA LEU A 313 -0.36 30.65 0.69
C LEU A 313 -1.38 31.74 0.29
N THR A 314 -2.20 31.48 -0.72
CA THR A 314 -3.24 32.44 -1.15
C THR A 314 -4.32 32.63 -0.10
N ARG A 315 -4.71 31.55 0.62
CA ARG A 315 -5.67 31.59 1.72
C ARG A 315 -5.12 32.39 2.92
N ARG A 316 -3.88 32.12 3.34
CA ARG A 316 -3.22 32.86 4.43
C ARG A 316 -3.09 34.35 4.07
N TYR A 317 -2.72 34.67 2.84
CA TYR A 317 -2.66 36.05 2.35
C TYR A 317 -4.02 36.75 2.42
N TYR A 318 -5.11 36.05 2.01
CA TYR A 318 -6.47 36.58 2.11
C TYR A 318 -6.88 36.85 3.58
N VAL A 319 -6.56 35.94 4.49
CA VAL A 319 -6.84 36.11 5.93
C VAL A 319 -6.09 37.32 6.47
N ALA A 320 -4.80 37.44 6.22
CA ALA A 320 -3.98 38.56 6.65
C ALA A 320 -4.48 39.92 6.11
N LEU A 321 -4.97 39.96 4.87
CA LEU A 321 -5.63 41.15 4.30
C LEU A 321 -6.94 41.48 5.00
N ARG A 322 -7.74 40.49 5.36
CA ARG A 322 -9.06 40.66 5.99
C ARG A 322 -8.93 41.11 7.44
N THR A 323 -7.95 40.59 8.18
CA THR A 323 -7.68 40.93 9.58
C THR A 323 -6.89 42.24 9.73
N GLY A 324 -6.33 42.78 8.66
CA GLY A 324 -5.46 43.94 8.70
C GLY A 324 -4.08 43.65 9.30
N ASP A 325 -3.70 42.38 9.42
CA ASP A 325 -2.40 42.00 9.99
C ASP A 325 -1.30 42.21 8.96
N PHE A 326 -0.58 43.31 9.18
CA PHE A 326 0.51 43.72 8.29
C PHE A 326 1.71 42.76 8.36
N GLN A 327 2.04 42.26 9.56
CA GLN A 327 3.19 41.37 9.75
C GLN A 327 2.93 40.03 9.06
N ALA A 328 1.81 39.37 9.34
CA ALA A 328 1.43 38.13 8.68
C ALA A 328 1.39 38.26 7.14
N ARG A 329 0.95 39.43 6.64
CA ARG A 329 0.96 39.71 5.21
C ARG A 329 2.36 39.75 4.62
N GLN A 330 3.33 40.37 5.31
CA GLN A 330 4.71 40.43 4.84
C GLN A 330 5.39 39.05 4.86
N GLU A 331 5.13 38.26 5.90
CA GLU A 331 5.62 36.87 6.02
C GLU A 331 5.13 36.03 4.86
N VAL A 332 3.83 36.02 4.61
CA VAL A 332 3.25 35.23 3.50
C VAL A 332 3.76 35.69 2.14
N LEU A 333 3.97 36.99 1.94
CA LEU A 333 4.58 37.49 0.69
C LEU A 333 6.05 37.04 0.52
N ALA A 334 6.78 36.86 1.60
CA ALA A 334 8.14 36.30 1.56
C ALA A 334 8.10 34.82 1.18
N GLU A 335 7.22 34.06 1.82
CA GLU A 335 6.98 32.63 1.48
C GLU A 335 6.52 32.46 0.02
N MET A 336 5.61 33.30 -0.49
CA MET A 336 5.19 33.29 -1.90
C MET A 336 6.36 33.54 -2.86
N ARG A 337 7.32 34.40 -2.50
CA ARG A 337 8.51 34.59 -3.33
C ARG A 337 9.40 33.35 -3.35
N GLU A 338 9.53 32.71 -2.22
CA GLU A 338 10.28 31.45 -2.12
C GLU A 338 9.61 30.33 -2.89
N PHE A 339 8.29 30.15 -2.73
CA PHE A 339 7.47 29.25 -3.53
C PHE A 339 7.68 29.48 -5.03
N ASN A 340 7.59 30.73 -5.51
CA ASN A 340 7.80 31.08 -6.90
C ASN A 340 9.21 30.78 -7.42
N ARG A 341 10.21 30.76 -6.51
CA ARG A 341 11.58 30.37 -6.84
C ARG A 341 11.72 28.85 -6.97
N LYS A 342 11.07 28.10 -6.05
CA LYS A 342 11.05 26.62 -6.07
C LYS A 342 10.21 26.08 -7.24
N HIS A 343 9.05 26.69 -7.51
CA HIS A 343 8.06 26.19 -8.48
C HIS A 343 7.74 27.20 -9.59
N PRO A 344 8.66 27.45 -10.53
CA PRO A 344 8.47 28.46 -11.57
C PRO A 344 7.28 28.18 -12.50
N GLY A 345 6.87 26.90 -12.68
CA GLY A 345 5.70 26.49 -13.46
C GLY A 345 4.35 26.78 -12.77
N ALA A 346 4.34 26.81 -11.43
CA ALA A 346 3.13 27.02 -10.62
C ALA A 346 3.07 28.42 -9.99
N ARG A 347 3.81 29.39 -10.52
CA ARG A 347 3.98 30.73 -9.93
C ARG A 347 2.68 31.38 -9.49
N LEU A 348 2.73 32.04 -8.35
CA LEU A 348 1.74 32.98 -7.85
C LEU A 348 2.06 34.37 -8.36
N ASP A 349 1.56 34.69 -9.54
CA ASP A 349 1.61 36.03 -10.09
C ASP A 349 0.50 36.94 -9.53
N ARG A 350 0.56 38.22 -9.83
CA ARG A 350 -0.41 39.20 -9.34
C ARG A 350 -1.85 38.88 -9.80
N ASP A 351 -2.01 38.36 -11.02
CA ASP A 351 -3.30 38.05 -11.57
C ASP A 351 -3.91 36.80 -10.93
N ALA A 352 -3.10 35.76 -10.65
CA ALA A 352 -3.52 34.57 -9.95
C ALA A 352 -3.97 34.93 -8.51
N ILE A 353 -3.21 35.78 -7.82
CA ILE A 353 -3.56 36.25 -6.47
C ILE A 353 -4.87 37.04 -6.51
N GLN A 354 -5.05 37.98 -7.47
CA GLN A 354 -6.28 38.76 -7.59
C GLN A 354 -7.49 37.88 -7.90
N LYS A 355 -7.36 36.91 -8.81
CA LYS A 355 -8.43 35.93 -9.12
C LYS A 355 -8.83 35.13 -7.88
N SER A 356 -7.84 34.64 -7.11
CA SER A 356 -8.08 33.91 -5.87
C SER A 356 -8.77 34.77 -4.82
N LEU A 357 -8.32 36.02 -4.60
CA LEU A 357 -8.95 36.97 -3.70
C LEU A 357 -10.40 37.29 -4.07
N LYS A 358 -10.67 37.49 -5.37
CA LYS A 358 -12.01 37.74 -5.88
C LYS A 358 -12.92 36.52 -5.64
N SER A 359 -12.42 35.30 -5.87
CA SER A 359 -13.14 34.05 -5.59
C SER A 359 -13.42 33.91 -4.11
N ALA A 360 -12.42 34.12 -3.25
CA ALA A 360 -12.56 34.02 -1.79
C ALA A 360 -13.57 35.01 -1.22
N ARG A 361 -13.56 36.26 -1.72
CA ARG A 361 -14.54 37.29 -1.34
C ARG A 361 -15.95 36.87 -1.74
N LYS A 362 -16.13 36.35 -2.94
CA LYS A 362 -17.41 35.89 -3.45
C LYS A 362 -17.94 34.73 -2.59
N THR A 363 -17.11 33.70 -2.32
CA THR A 363 -17.48 32.56 -1.47
C THR A 363 -17.82 33.02 -0.05
N SER A 364 -17.05 33.93 0.54
CA SER A 364 -17.34 34.48 1.86
C SER A 364 -18.67 35.23 1.91
N PHE A 365 -18.99 36.01 0.88
CA PHE A 365 -20.30 36.70 0.78
C PHE A 365 -21.46 35.72 0.61
N GLU A 366 -21.27 34.67 -0.21
CA GLU A 366 -22.27 33.62 -0.39
C GLU A 366 -22.51 32.83 0.91
N MET A 367 -21.45 32.50 1.64
CA MET A 367 -21.54 31.85 2.97
C MET A 367 -22.27 32.72 4.00
N TYR A 368 -21.99 34.01 4.01
CA TYR A 368 -22.67 34.94 4.90
C TYR A 368 -24.18 34.98 4.64
N ASN A 369 -24.61 34.86 3.39
CA ASN A 369 -26.00 34.80 2.98
C ASN A 369 -26.60 33.38 3.08
N GLY A 370 -25.87 32.41 3.63
CA GLY A 370 -26.35 31.05 3.94
C GLY A 370 -26.40 30.10 2.73
N VAL A 371 -25.99 30.50 1.53
CA VAL A 371 -26.07 29.64 0.34
C VAL A 371 -24.86 29.82 -0.57
N THR A 372 -24.16 28.72 -0.85
CA THR A 372 -23.12 28.64 -1.88
C THR A 372 -23.68 27.90 -3.09
N ILE A 373 -23.92 28.59 -4.18
CA ILE A 373 -24.53 28.03 -5.40
C ILE A 373 -23.45 27.92 -6.48
N ASN A 374 -23.38 26.76 -7.15
CA ASN A 374 -22.50 26.56 -8.28
C ASN A 374 -22.85 27.60 -9.38
N PRO A 375 -21.86 28.36 -9.93
CA PRO A 375 -22.11 29.36 -10.94
C PRO A 375 -22.85 28.85 -12.18
N LEU A 376 -22.67 27.57 -12.55
CA LEU A 376 -23.31 26.97 -13.73
C LEU A 376 -24.83 26.85 -13.60
N VAL A 377 -25.31 26.59 -12.37
CA VAL A 377 -26.75 26.40 -12.09
C VAL A 377 -27.38 27.59 -11.38
N ARG A 378 -26.59 28.65 -11.10
CA ARG A 378 -27.05 29.83 -10.36
C ARG A 378 -28.29 30.48 -10.99
N LYS A 379 -28.25 30.67 -12.30
CA LYS A 379 -29.30 31.35 -13.04
C LYS A 379 -30.65 30.60 -12.90
N GLU A 380 -30.60 29.29 -13.09
CA GLU A 380 -31.76 28.40 -12.97
C GLU A 380 -32.36 28.44 -11.54
N ILE A 381 -31.50 28.41 -10.50
CA ILE A 381 -31.93 28.46 -9.12
C ILE A 381 -32.51 29.86 -8.78
N GLU A 382 -31.93 30.95 -9.31
CA GLU A 382 -32.45 32.29 -9.10
C GLU A 382 -33.81 32.48 -9.80
N GLU A 383 -34.02 31.93 -10.98
CA GLU A 383 -35.30 31.91 -11.68
C GLU A 383 -36.35 31.13 -10.91
N SER A 384 -36.04 29.91 -10.47
CA SER A 384 -36.92 29.08 -9.62
C SER A 384 -37.31 29.78 -8.31
N ARG A 385 -36.37 30.49 -7.65
CA ARG A 385 -36.67 31.28 -6.45
C ARG A 385 -37.60 32.45 -6.72
N ARG A 386 -37.48 33.11 -7.87
CA ARG A 386 -38.40 34.19 -8.26
C ARG A 386 -39.80 33.66 -8.51
N GLU A 387 -39.95 32.47 -9.05
CA GLU A 387 -41.25 31.82 -9.24
C GLU A 387 -41.88 31.40 -7.92
N TYR A 388 -41.08 30.91 -6.98
CA TYR A 388 -41.57 30.51 -5.64
C TYR A 388 -42.02 31.70 -4.79
N ASN A 389 -41.44 32.87 -4.99
CA ASN A 389 -41.76 34.10 -4.23
C ASN A 389 -42.84 34.96 -4.88
N LYS A 390 -43.46 34.52 -5.99
CA LYS A 390 -44.67 35.09 -6.58
C LYS A 390 -45.89 34.37 -6.07
#